data_83ea974eacd6f4594cab466caae6dabc
#
_entry.id   83ea974eacd6f4594cab466caae6dabc
#
_cell.length_a   1.000
_cell.length_b   1.000
_cell.length_c   1.000
_cell.angle_alpha   90.00
_cell.angle_beta   90.00
_cell.angle_gamma   90.00
#
_symmetry.space_group_name_H-M   'P 1'
#
loop_
_entity.id
_entity.type
_entity.pdbx_description
1 polymer ?
#
loop_
_entity_poly.entity_id
_entity_poly.type
_entity_poly.pdbx_seq_one_letter_code
_entity_poly.pdbx_strand_id
1 'polypeptide(L)'
;MTIDWISKLRHLLQVMAFCLVIATVQYAFQPDRPYAPLVVYSLFIGTITWAIIDLGSPLFPSAAETGWPRGITGLLLVVGGIAGGYLLGKNIAHQFCALYDLYSPGPAVHEEAELRSTLLITGLAGIAGSYYFYSMSRSAYLERKMGEARKHADEARLKLLETQLEPHMLFNTLANLRALIGVDPQRAQGMLDHMIAYLRATLSASRTATHSLQAEFDRLRDYLELMGIRMGPRLAFSLELPPDLAQHPVPALLLQPLVENSIQHGLEPKVEGGRITVSARREGGQLVLEVADTGVGPSGATATGKGFGMTQVRERLATLHGSAASVDFCAASQGGACTSIRLPLQA
;
A
#
# COMPACT_ATOMS: atom_id res chain seq x y z
N MET A 1 20.57 9.73 -17.48
CA MET A 1 20.79 9.83 -16.01
C MET A 1 21.13 11.30 -15.71
N THR A 2 20.19 12.07 -15.19
CA THR A 2 20.44 13.49 -14.85
C THR A 2 21.12 13.52 -13.47
N ILE A 3 22.33 14.09 -13.44
CA ILE A 3 23.08 14.26 -12.18
C ILE A 3 22.39 15.38 -11.40
N ASP A 4 21.96 15.11 -10.19
CA ASP A 4 21.44 16.13 -9.26
C ASP A 4 22.60 16.92 -8.65
N TRP A 5 22.98 17.99 -9.31
CA TRP A 5 24.11 18.85 -8.90
C TRP A 5 23.87 19.54 -7.55
N ILE A 6 22.61 19.79 -7.15
CA ILE A 6 22.29 20.40 -5.87
C ILE A 6 22.62 19.42 -4.72
N SER A 7 22.25 18.16 -4.88
CA SER A 7 22.61 17.10 -3.95
C SER A 7 24.13 16.91 -3.85
N LYS A 8 24.82 16.91 -4.99
CA LYS A 8 26.29 16.79 -5.04
C LYS A 8 27.00 17.96 -4.34
N LEU A 9 26.54 19.19 -4.56
CA LEU A 9 27.07 20.37 -3.89
C LEU A 9 26.86 20.30 -2.37
N ARG A 10 25.70 19.84 -1.92
CA ARG A 10 25.42 19.65 -0.49
C ARG A 10 26.37 18.62 0.12
N HIS A 11 26.62 17.50 -0.55
CA HIS A 11 27.55 16.48 -0.08
C HIS A 11 29.00 17.03 -0.03
N LEU A 12 29.42 17.80 -1.03
CA LEU A 12 30.73 18.45 -1.02
C LEU A 12 30.90 19.39 0.18
N LEU A 13 29.90 20.24 0.45
CA LEU A 13 29.96 21.16 1.61
C LEU A 13 30.02 20.39 2.94
N GLN A 14 29.27 19.28 3.07
CA GLN A 14 29.35 18.41 4.24
C GLN A 14 30.73 17.79 4.42
N VAL A 15 31.36 17.33 3.34
CA VAL A 15 32.72 16.78 3.37
C VAL A 15 33.72 17.84 3.76
N MET A 16 33.63 19.05 3.19
CA MET A 16 34.52 20.17 3.57
C MET A 16 34.36 20.53 5.05
N ALA A 17 33.16 20.60 5.57
CA ALA A 17 32.92 20.83 7.01
C ALA A 17 33.57 19.74 7.87
N PHE A 18 33.42 18.47 7.47
CA PHE A 18 34.01 17.32 8.15
C PHE A 18 35.57 17.38 8.12
N CYS A 19 36.18 17.78 7.00
CA CYS A 19 37.60 17.98 6.87
C CYS A 19 38.14 19.07 7.80
N LEU A 20 37.38 20.16 7.96
CA LEU A 20 37.74 21.24 8.91
C LEU A 20 37.71 20.74 10.36
N VAL A 21 36.72 19.94 10.73
CA VAL A 21 36.66 19.31 12.06
C VAL A 21 37.87 18.42 12.30
N ILE A 22 38.23 17.57 11.32
CA ILE A 22 39.40 16.70 11.42
C ILE A 22 40.68 17.53 11.62
N ALA A 23 40.88 18.57 10.82
CA ALA A 23 42.06 19.45 10.93
C ALA A 23 42.12 20.14 12.30
N THR A 24 40.98 20.60 12.82
CA THR A 24 40.87 21.25 14.13
C THR A 24 41.17 20.27 15.27
N VAL A 25 40.64 19.04 15.17
CA VAL A 25 40.95 17.99 16.15
C VAL A 25 42.45 17.63 16.12
N GLN A 26 43.04 17.47 14.92
CA GLN A 26 44.49 17.21 14.82
C GLN A 26 45.31 18.32 15.44
N TYR A 27 44.96 19.58 15.19
CA TYR A 27 45.61 20.74 15.79
C TYR A 27 45.53 20.74 17.33
N ALA A 28 44.38 20.38 17.89
CA ALA A 28 44.18 20.30 19.34
C ALA A 28 45.11 19.25 20.01
N PHE A 29 45.42 18.15 19.30
CA PHE A 29 46.34 17.13 19.78
C PHE A 29 47.84 17.41 19.46
N GLN A 30 48.12 18.31 18.51
CA GLN A 30 49.46 18.68 18.06
C GLN A 30 49.58 20.19 17.87
N PRO A 31 49.49 21.00 18.95
CA PRO A 31 49.43 22.46 18.85
C PRO A 31 50.76 23.09 18.39
N ASP A 32 51.87 22.35 18.46
CA ASP A 32 53.18 22.80 17.97
C ASP A 32 53.25 22.87 16.44
N ARG A 33 52.26 22.36 15.72
CA ARG A 33 52.19 22.40 14.25
C ARG A 33 51.40 23.61 13.78
N PRO A 34 51.79 24.21 12.63
CA PRO A 34 50.97 25.25 12.04
C PRO A 34 49.61 24.70 11.59
N TYR A 35 48.54 25.43 11.90
CA TYR A 35 47.14 25.01 11.58
C TYR A 35 46.87 24.97 10.07
N ALA A 36 47.43 25.93 9.31
CA ALA A 36 47.13 26.07 7.89
C ALA A 36 47.43 24.83 7.04
N PRO A 37 48.62 24.17 7.14
CA PRO A 37 48.86 22.94 6.41
C PRO A 37 47.88 21.82 6.77
N LEU A 38 47.54 21.64 8.06
CA LEU A 38 46.55 20.61 8.47
C LEU A 38 45.20 20.78 7.76
N VAL A 39 44.73 22.01 7.66
CA VAL A 39 43.48 22.33 6.91
C VAL A 39 43.64 22.00 5.43
N VAL A 40 44.74 22.43 4.81
CA VAL A 40 44.98 22.20 3.36
C VAL A 40 45.05 20.71 3.06
N TYR A 41 45.82 19.93 3.80
CA TYR A 41 45.90 18.47 3.61
C TYR A 41 44.53 17.79 3.81
N SER A 42 43.81 18.14 4.88
CA SER A 42 42.49 17.57 5.15
C SER A 42 41.49 17.87 4.04
N LEU A 43 41.46 19.11 3.55
CA LEU A 43 40.54 19.50 2.45
C LEU A 43 40.90 18.79 1.15
N PHE A 44 42.14 18.78 0.70
CA PHE A 44 42.50 18.13 -0.56
C PHE A 44 42.31 16.62 -0.50
N ILE A 45 42.75 15.94 0.55
CA ILE A 45 42.54 14.49 0.70
C ILE A 45 41.03 14.17 0.74
N GLY A 46 40.25 14.88 1.55
CA GLY A 46 38.85 14.61 1.73
C GLY A 46 38.01 14.91 0.48
N THR A 47 38.22 16.04 -0.21
CA THR A 47 37.49 16.40 -1.40
C THR A 47 37.78 15.48 -2.60
N ILE A 48 39.07 15.07 -2.76
CA ILE A 48 39.46 14.11 -3.81
C ILE A 48 38.90 12.73 -3.50
N THR A 49 38.96 12.26 -2.26
CA THR A 49 38.33 11.02 -1.83
C THR A 49 36.84 11.02 -2.11
N TRP A 50 36.12 12.09 -1.73
CA TRP A 50 34.71 12.28 -2.04
C TRP A 50 34.45 12.26 -3.55
N ALA A 51 35.24 13.00 -4.34
CA ALA A 51 35.06 13.05 -5.78
C ALA A 51 35.18 11.67 -6.43
N ILE A 52 36.19 10.87 -6.06
CA ILE A 52 36.37 9.51 -6.58
C ILE A 52 35.18 8.62 -6.20
N ILE A 53 34.73 8.66 -4.96
CA ILE A 53 33.65 7.78 -4.47
C ILE A 53 32.27 8.24 -4.98
N ASP A 54 31.94 9.53 -4.80
CA ASP A 54 30.58 10.04 -5.06
C ASP A 54 30.32 10.24 -6.56
N LEU A 55 31.33 10.69 -7.33
CA LEU A 55 31.22 10.80 -8.79
C LEU A 55 31.49 9.46 -9.50
N GLY A 56 32.21 8.54 -8.87
CA GLY A 56 32.44 7.19 -9.36
C GLY A 56 31.26 6.23 -9.12
N SER A 57 30.47 6.45 -8.10
CA SER A 57 29.35 5.56 -7.75
C SER A 57 28.35 5.33 -8.88
N PRO A 58 27.96 6.33 -9.71
CA PRO A 58 26.99 6.14 -10.82
C PRO A 58 27.52 5.26 -11.96
N LEU A 59 28.83 5.02 -12.04
CA LEU A 59 29.43 4.14 -13.06
C LEU A 59 29.08 2.66 -12.84
N PHE A 60 28.58 2.32 -11.64
CA PHE A 60 28.19 0.94 -11.31
C PHE A 60 26.69 0.73 -11.48
N PRO A 61 26.23 -0.25 -12.29
CA PRO A 61 24.81 -0.52 -12.50
C PRO A 61 24.05 -0.81 -11.21
N SER A 62 24.71 -1.42 -10.20
CA SER A 62 24.12 -1.72 -8.90
C SER A 62 23.80 -0.47 -8.05
N ALA A 63 24.36 0.68 -8.40
CA ALA A 63 24.09 1.96 -7.71
C ALA A 63 22.82 2.66 -8.24
N ALA A 64 22.28 2.26 -9.39
CA ALA A 64 21.15 2.92 -10.03
C ALA A 64 19.89 2.98 -9.13
N GLU A 65 19.66 1.94 -8.32
CA GLU A 65 18.49 1.84 -7.44
C GLU A 65 18.71 2.52 -6.07
N THR A 66 19.88 2.28 -5.47
CA THR A 66 20.15 2.66 -4.07
C THR A 66 21.04 3.88 -3.92
N GLY A 67 21.59 4.41 -5.03
CA GLY A 67 22.60 5.48 -5.04
C GLY A 67 23.99 5.02 -4.59
N TRP A 68 24.17 3.71 -4.28
CA TRP A 68 25.43 3.15 -3.78
C TRP A 68 25.71 1.77 -4.34
N PRO A 69 26.94 1.46 -4.82
CA PRO A 69 27.28 0.14 -5.33
C PRO A 69 27.16 -0.94 -4.25
N ARG A 70 26.60 -2.10 -4.60
CA ARG A 70 26.40 -3.23 -3.66
C ARG A 70 27.58 -4.21 -3.69
N GLY A 71 27.82 -4.87 -2.55
CA GLY A 71 28.80 -5.94 -2.45
C GLY A 71 30.25 -5.48 -2.63
N ILE A 72 31.07 -6.32 -3.27
CA ILE A 72 32.51 -6.12 -3.41
C ILE A 72 32.86 -4.88 -4.25
N THR A 73 32.01 -4.50 -5.19
CA THR A 73 32.22 -3.30 -6.04
C THR A 73 32.14 -2.02 -5.23
N GLY A 74 31.22 -1.95 -4.25
CA GLY A 74 31.14 -0.83 -3.32
C GLY A 74 32.37 -0.74 -2.41
N LEU A 75 32.84 -1.91 -1.91
CA LEU A 75 34.04 -1.98 -1.11
C LEU A 75 35.30 -1.52 -1.90
N LEU A 76 35.46 -2.00 -3.13
CA LEU A 76 36.58 -1.61 -4.00
C LEU A 76 36.55 -0.10 -4.32
N LEU A 77 35.36 0.47 -4.56
CA LEU A 77 35.21 1.90 -4.80
C LEU A 77 35.64 2.72 -3.57
N VAL A 78 35.25 2.31 -2.36
CA VAL A 78 35.63 2.99 -1.12
C VAL A 78 37.14 2.88 -0.86
N VAL A 79 37.69 1.67 -0.92
CA VAL A 79 39.13 1.43 -0.70
C VAL A 79 39.96 2.17 -1.76
N GLY A 80 39.59 2.08 -3.04
CA GLY A 80 40.25 2.77 -4.12
C GLY A 80 40.12 4.30 -3.99
N GLY A 81 38.95 4.80 -3.57
CA GLY A 81 38.70 6.21 -3.33
C GLY A 81 39.54 6.77 -2.18
N ILE A 82 39.69 6.04 -1.05
CA ILE A 82 40.51 6.42 0.09
C ILE A 82 41.97 6.41 -0.33
N ALA A 83 42.47 5.36 -0.97
CA ALA A 83 43.85 5.25 -1.41
C ALA A 83 44.20 6.32 -2.46
N GLY A 84 43.37 6.50 -3.49
CA GLY A 84 43.54 7.52 -4.53
C GLY A 84 43.46 8.94 -3.97
N GLY A 85 42.49 9.20 -3.10
CA GLY A 85 42.33 10.48 -2.40
C GLY A 85 43.56 10.84 -1.53
N TYR A 86 44.07 9.85 -0.81
CA TYR A 86 45.32 10.05 -0.02
C TYR A 86 46.52 10.35 -0.90
N LEU A 87 46.79 9.52 -1.92
CA LEU A 87 47.96 9.67 -2.79
C LEU A 87 47.96 10.98 -3.58
N LEU A 88 46.82 11.26 -4.25
CA LEU A 88 46.67 12.47 -5.06
C LEU A 88 46.53 13.72 -4.18
N GLY A 89 45.69 13.63 -3.15
CA GLY A 89 45.41 14.75 -2.25
C GLY A 89 46.64 15.18 -1.48
N LYS A 90 47.46 14.23 -0.95
CA LYS A 90 48.71 14.52 -0.28
C LYS A 90 49.68 15.26 -1.20
N ASN A 91 49.87 14.78 -2.43
CA ASN A 91 50.80 15.41 -3.39
C ASN A 91 50.35 16.83 -3.77
N ILE A 92 49.06 17.04 -4.06
CA ILE A 92 48.53 18.36 -4.40
C ILE A 92 48.62 19.30 -3.19
N ALA A 93 48.22 18.84 -2.01
CA ALA A 93 48.35 19.63 -0.78
C ALA A 93 49.77 20.05 -0.49
N HIS A 94 50.74 19.13 -0.69
CA HIS A 94 52.17 19.43 -0.51
C HIS A 94 52.67 20.52 -1.44
N GLN A 95 52.34 20.42 -2.73
CA GLN A 95 52.70 21.44 -3.72
C GLN A 95 52.04 22.80 -3.40
N PHE A 96 50.75 22.76 -2.98
CA PHE A 96 50.04 23.98 -2.57
C PHE A 96 50.69 24.65 -1.35
N CYS A 97 51.01 23.89 -0.30
CA CYS A 97 51.67 24.41 0.88
C CYS A 97 53.06 24.95 0.56
N ALA A 98 53.81 24.32 -0.34
CA ALA A 98 55.11 24.79 -0.80
C ALA A 98 55.01 26.08 -1.59
N LEU A 99 54.02 26.21 -2.48
CA LEU A 99 53.80 27.40 -3.30
C LEU A 99 53.45 28.65 -2.47
N TYR A 100 52.70 28.47 -1.39
CA TYR A 100 52.23 29.56 -0.53
C TYR A 100 53.04 29.73 0.76
N ASP A 101 54.19 29.04 0.88
CA ASP A 101 55.11 29.07 2.04
C ASP A 101 54.37 28.87 3.39
N LEU A 102 53.45 27.91 3.42
CA LEU A 102 52.66 27.62 4.60
C LEU A 102 53.40 26.75 5.64
N TYR A 103 54.61 26.25 5.30
CA TYR A 103 55.44 25.49 6.19
C TYR A 103 56.22 26.43 7.09
N SER A 104 56.00 26.36 8.42
CA SER A 104 56.87 26.98 9.39
C SER A 104 58.10 26.09 9.63
N PRO A 105 59.32 26.67 9.85
CA PRO A 105 60.48 25.88 10.26
C PRO A 105 60.24 25.30 11.67
N GLY A 106 59.82 24.05 11.71
CA GLY A 106 59.60 23.30 12.95
C GLY A 106 60.66 22.20 13.12
N PRO A 107 60.79 21.60 14.32
CA PRO A 107 61.71 20.50 14.55
C PRO A 107 61.38 19.32 13.63
N ALA A 108 62.41 18.63 13.12
CA ALA A 108 62.28 17.46 12.27
C ALA A 108 61.44 16.38 12.97
N VAL A 109 60.21 16.20 12.48
CA VAL A 109 59.31 15.15 12.99
C VAL A 109 59.72 13.83 12.35
N HIS A 110 59.62 12.74 13.13
CA HIS A 110 59.90 11.40 12.62
C HIS A 110 58.90 11.06 11.50
N GLU A 111 59.35 11.04 10.26
CA GLU A 111 58.55 10.89 9.02
C GLU A 111 57.66 9.65 9.05
N GLU A 112 58.13 8.56 9.68
CA GLU A 112 57.34 7.33 9.84
C GLU A 112 56.11 7.49 10.78
N ALA A 113 56.26 8.24 11.89
CA ALA A 113 55.15 8.45 12.83
C ALA A 113 54.04 9.32 12.21
N GLU A 114 54.46 10.30 11.39
CA GLU A 114 53.58 11.16 10.66
C GLU A 114 52.79 10.39 9.59
N LEU A 115 53.47 9.52 8.82
CA LEU A 115 52.83 8.67 7.82
C LEU A 115 51.77 7.75 8.45
N ARG A 116 52.11 7.09 9.58
CA ARG A 116 51.18 6.20 10.28
C ARG A 116 49.95 6.94 10.80
N SER A 117 50.13 8.09 11.45
CA SER A 117 48.99 8.87 11.96
C SER A 117 48.07 9.40 10.85
N THR A 118 48.63 9.89 9.75
CA THR A 118 47.89 10.39 8.63
C THR A 118 47.12 9.27 7.91
N LEU A 119 47.72 8.10 7.73
CA LEU A 119 47.06 6.94 7.15
C LEU A 119 45.88 6.44 8.02
N LEU A 120 46.11 6.36 9.35
CA LEU A 120 45.03 5.96 10.28
C LEU A 120 43.85 6.93 10.27
N ILE A 121 44.14 8.23 10.33
CA ILE A 121 43.11 9.27 10.34
C ILE A 121 42.34 9.26 9.01
N THR A 122 43.04 9.20 7.87
CA THR A 122 42.41 9.16 6.53
C THR A 122 41.60 7.90 6.37
N GLY A 123 42.10 6.75 6.81
CA GLY A 123 41.37 5.48 6.78
C GLY A 123 40.08 5.51 7.61
N LEU A 124 40.19 5.91 8.89
CA LEU A 124 39.02 5.99 9.78
C LEU A 124 38.00 7.03 9.31
N ALA A 125 38.49 8.22 8.91
CA ALA A 125 37.59 9.27 8.39
C ALA A 125 36.91 8.86 7.08
N GLY A 126 37.63 8.19 6.17
CA GLY A 126 37.11 7.67 4.93
C GLY A 126 36.05 6.60 5.14
N ILE A 127 36.27 5.65 6.06
CA ILE A 127 35.30 4.62 6.43
C ILE A 127 34.09 5.26 7.08
N ALA A 128 34.24 6.13 8.06
CA ALA A 128 33.13 6.79 8.75
C ALA A 128 32.29 7.65 7.79
N GLY A 129 32.94 8.44 6.94
CA GLY A 129 32.27 9.25 5.91
C GLY A 129 31.52 8.40 4.90
N SER A 130 32.15 7.33 4.40
CA SER A 130 31.50 6.40 3.47
C SER A 130 30.28 5.71 4.08
N TYR A 131 30.39 5.27 5.34
CA TYR A 131 29.28 4.68 6.08
C TYR A 131 28.14 5.69 6.30
N TYR A 132 28.45 6.93 6.64
CA TYR A 132 27.47 8.00 6.80
C TYR A 132 26.67 8.24 5.51
N PHE A 133 27.34 8.45 4.39
CA PHE A 133 26.67 8.67 3.10
C PHE A 133 25.90 7.44 2.61
N TYR A 134 26.45 6.24 2.81
CA TYR A 134 25.75 4.99 2.54
C TYR A 134 24.46 4.88 3.35
N SER A 135 24.52 5.11 4.66
CA SER A 135 23.37 5.04 5.56
C SER A 135 22.29 6.06 5.17
N MET A 136 22.69 7.29 4.87
CA MET A 136 21.79 8.36 4.44
C MET A 136 21.09 8.03 3.11
N SER A 137 21.84 7.55 2.12
CA SER A 137 21.30 7.12 0.83
C SER A 137 20.33 5.95 0.97
N ARG A 138 20.68 4.98 1.81
CA ARG A 138 19.85 3.81 2.11
C ARG A 138 18.53 4.21 2.80
N SER A 139 18.58 5.10 3.79
CA SER A 139 17.39 5.61 4.47
C SER A 139 16.45 6.32 3.48
N ALA A 140 16.96 7.22 2.66
CA ALA A 140 16.19 7.91 1.65
C ALA A 140 15.55 6.96 0.61
N TYR A 141 16.27 5.91 0.22
CA TYR A 141 15.72 4.87 -0.66
C TYR A 141 14.58 4.09 0.00
N LEU A 142 14.76 3.67 1.27
CA LEU A 142 13.73 2.93 2.01
C LEU A 142 12.48 3.78 2.24
N GLU A 143 12.63 5.06 2.56
CA GLU A 143 11.52 6.00 2.71
C GLU A 143 10.70 6.14 1.42
N ARG A 144 11.38 6.27 0.27
CA ARG A 144 10.71 6.31 -1.04
C ARG A 144 9.94 5.03 -1.31
N LYS A 145 10.56 3.87 -1.09
CA LYS A 145 9.91 2.55 -1.28
C LYS A 145 8.71 2.34 -0.37
N MET A 146 8.81 2.77 0.90
CA MET A 146 7.67 2.73 1.82
C MET A 146 6.55 3.67 1.37
N GLY A 147 6.88 4.86 0.87
CA GLY A 147 5.91 5.80 0.32
C GLY A 147 5.17 5.24 -0.90
N GLU A 148 5.89 4.64 -1.85
CA GLU A 148 5.32 3.97 -3.02
C GLU A 148 4.41 2.80 -2.62
N ALA A 149 4.88 1.93 -1.71
CA ALA A 149 4.09 0.80 -1.22
C ALA A 149 2.81 1.24 -0.51
N ARG A 150 2.90 2.32 0.31
CA ARG A 150 1.74 2.90 0.98
C ARG A 150 0.73 3.47 -0.02
N LYS A 151 1.21 4.19 -1.04
CA LYS A 151 0.35 4.72 -2.11
C LYS A 151 -0.39 3.60 -2.84
N HIS A 152 0.31 2.53 -3.24
CA HIS A 152 -0.32 1.37 -3.88
C HIS A 152 -1.32 0.66 -2.97
N ALA A 153 -1.05 0.56 -1.66
CA ALA A 153 -1.99 0.00 -0.70
C ALA A 153 -3.25 0.86 -0.56
N ASP A 154 -3.12 2.19 -0.54
CA ASP A 154 -4.24 3.12 -0.47
C ASP A 154 -5.07 3.10 -1.77
N GLU A 155 -4.42 3.05 -2.95
CA GLU A 155 -5.09 2.90 -4.25
C GLU A 155 -5.85 1.57 -4.35
N ALA A 156 -5.24 0.47 -3.91
CA ALA A 156 -5.90 -0.84 -3.86
C ALA A 156 -7.10 -0.84 -2.91
N ARG A 157 -6.97 -0.16 -1.76
CA ARG A 157 -8.05 -0.01 -0.78
C ARG A 157 -9.20 0.83 -1.33
N LEU A 158 -8.92 1.93 -2.03
CA LEU A 158 -9.93 2.74 -2.71
C LEU A 158 -10.66 1.92 -3.78
N LYS A 159 -9.92 1.17 -4.59
CA LYS A 159 -10.50 0.31 -5.62
C LYS A 159 -11.39 -0.80 -5.04
N LEU A 160 -11.02 -1.37 -3.90
CA LEU A 160 -11.88 -2.31 -3.17
C LEU A 160 -13.17 -1.65 -2.68
N LEU A 161 -13.10 -0.42 -2.17
CA LEU A 161 -14.29 0.33 -1.74
C LEU A 161 -15.19 0.69 -2.93
N GLU A 162 -14.61 1.08 -4.07
CA GLU A 162 -15.38 1.35 -5.30
C GLU A 162 -16.10 0.11 -5.83
N THR A 163 -15.51 -1.08 -5.72
CA THR A 163 -16.15 -2.33 -6.17
C THR A 163 -17.23 -2.85 -5.22
N GLN A 164 -17.26 -2.39 -3.97
CA GLN A 164 -18.29 -2.76 -2.99
C GLN A 164 -19.59 -1.98 -3.15
N LEU A 165 -19.54 -0.84 -3.81
CA LEU A 165 -20.73 -0.06 -4.18
C LEU A 165 -20.98 -0.31 -5.66
N GLU A 166 -22.09 -0.92 -6.01
CA GLU A 166 -22.50 -1.09 -7.41
C GLU A 166 -22.77 0.31 -8.04
N PRO A 167 -21.83 0.88 -8.86
CA PRO A 167 -21.97 2.27 -9.32
C PRO A 167 -23.23 2.46 -10.16
N HIS A 168 -23.58 1.45 -10.95
CA HIS A 168 -24.74 1.47 -11.82
C HIS A 168 -26.06 1.55 -11.03
N MET A 169 -26.16 0.81 -9.92
CA MET A 169 -27.31 0.89 -9.01
C MET A 169 -27.45 2.29 -8.40
N LEU A 170 -26.34 2.88 -7.93
CA LEU A 170 -26.33 4.23 -7.35
C LEU A 170 -26.80 5.29 -8.37
N PHE A 171 -26.27 5.29 -9.59
CA PHE A 171 -26.68 6.24 -10.63
C PHE A 171 -28.13 6.10 -11.00
N ASN A 172 -28.65 4.87 -11.14
CA ASN A 172 -30.05 4.61 -11.44
C ASN A 172 -30.96 5.05 -10.28
N THR A 173 -30.55 4.81 -9.04
CA THR A 173 -31.29 5.23 -7.85
C THR A 173 -31.36 6.76 -7.75
N LEU A 174 -30.25 7.47 -7.98
CA LEU A 174 -30.22 8.93 -8.02
C LEU A 174 -31.07 9.51 -9.15
N ALA A 175 -31.08 8.88 -10.33
CA ALA A 175 -31.94 9.30 -11.44
C ALA A 175 -33.43 9.17 -11.09
N ASN A 176 -33.82 8.05 -10.46
CA ASN A 176 -35.19 7.84 -9.98
C ASN A 176 -35.58 8.81 -8.87
N LEU A 177 -34.66 9.05 -7.91
CA LEU A 177 -34.87 10.02 -6.84
C LEU A 177 -35.14 11.41 -7.42
N ARG A 178 -34.35 11.84 -8.40
CA ARG A 178 -34.54 13.13 -9.08
C ARG A 178 -35.94 13.21 -9.76
N ALA A 179 -36.37 12.14 -10.39
CA ALA A 179 -37.70 12.09 -11.00
C ALA A 179 -38.82 12.17 -9.94
N LEU A 180 -38.67 11.46 -8.82
CA LEU A 180 -39.65 11.43 -7.73
C LEU A 180 -39.78 12.77 -6.99
N ILE A 181 -38.73 13.57 -6.88
CA ILE A 181 -38.78 14.88 -6.19
C ILE A 181 -39.88 15.78 -6.78
N GLY A 182 -40.10 15.74 -8.10
CA GLY A 182 -41.12 16.56 -8.77
C GLY A 182 -42.53 15.94 -8.78
N VAL A 183 -42.65 14.63 -8.54
CA VAL A 183 -43.93 13.90 -8.69
C VAL A 183 -44.47 13.45 -7.34
N ASP A 184 -43.65 12.95 -6.46
CA ASP A 184 -44.01 12.44 -5.12
C ASP A 184 -42.88 12.73 -4.13
N PRO A 185 -42.84 13.92 -3.53
CA PRO A 185 -41.75 14.32 -2.60
C PRO A 185 -41.65 13.45 -1.35
N GLN A 186 -42.77 12.91 -0.84
CA GLN A 186 -42.75 12.05 0.35
C GLN A 186 -42.06 10.71 0.04
N ARG A 187 -42.39 10.13 -1.11
CA ARG A 187 -41.75 8.91 -1.56
C ARG A 187 -40.28 9.13 -1.91
N ALA A 188 -39.92 10.33 -2.41
CA ALA A 188 -38.53 10.72 -2.65
C ALA A 188 -37.72 10.80 -1.34
N GLN A 189 -38.30 11.35 -0.26
CA GLN A 189 -37.67 11.39 1.07
C GLN A 189 -37.44 9.97 1.61
N GLY A 190 -38.44 9.09 1.57
CA GLY A 190 -38.29 7.70 1.98
C GLY A 190 -37.18 6.97 1.20
N MET A 191 -37.12 7.20 -0.12
CA MET A 191 -36.07 6.65 -0.96
C MET A 191 -34.66 7.15 -0.54
N LEU A 192 -34.53 8.43 -0.20
CA LEU A 192 -33.27 9.02 0.28
C LEU A 192 -32.86 8.43 1.63
N ASP A 193 -33.81 8.25 2.56
CA ASP A 193 -33.56 7.68 3.88
C ASP A 193 -33.04 6.23 3.78
N HIS A 194 -33.70 5.40 2.96
CA HIS A 194 -33.24 4.04 2.69
C HIS A 194 -31.87 4.00 2.00
N MET A 195 -31.60 4.92 1.07
CA MET A 195 -30.30 5.03 0.42
C MET A 195 -29.19 5.38 1.41
N ILE A 196 -29.44 6.32 2.31
CA ILE A 196 -28.49 6.71 3.36
C ILE A 196 -28.23 5.54 4.31
N ALA A 197 -29.28 4.85 4.76
CA ALA A 197 -29.18 3.68 5.62
C ALA A 197 -28.35 2.56 4.97
N TYR A 198 -28.66 2.24 3.72
CA TYR A 198 -27.93 1.24 2.93
C TYR A 198 -26.46 1.58 2.77
N LEU A 199 -26.12 2.80 2.34
CA LEU A 199 -24.74 3.23 2.16
C LEU A 199 -23.95 3.20 3.47
N ARG A 200 -24.53 3.68 4.57
CA ARG A 200 -23.91 3.64 5.90
C ARG A 200 -23.66 2.21 6.36
N ALA A 201 -24.64 1.33 6.20
CA ALA A 201 -24.53 -0.08 6.57
C ALA A 201 -23.45 -0.80 5.75
N THR A 202 -23.40 -0.59 4.44
CA THR A 202 -22.41 -1.17 3.53
C THR A 202 -20.99 -0.73 3.86
N LEU A 203 -20.77 0.58 4.08
CA LEU A 203 -19.47 1.13 4.48
C LEU A 203 -19.01 0.65 5.87
N SER A 204 -19.95 0.44 6.78
CA SER A 204 -19.64 -0.09 8.12
C SER A 204 -19.28 -1.57 8.07
N ALA A 205 -20.02 -2.36 7.30
CA ALA A 205 -19.78 -3.79 7.14
C ALA A 205 -18.44 -4.11 6.46
N SER A 206 -17.95 -3.24 5.58
CA SER A 206 -16.65 -3.43 4.94
C SER A 206 -15.46 -3.39 5.91
N ARG A 207 -15.67 -2.92 7.14
CA ARG A 207 -14.64 -2.80 8.18
C ARG A 207 -14.57 -4.00 9.12
N THR A 208 -15.58 -4.88 9.11
CA THR A 208 -15.67 -6.05 9.97
C THR A 208 -15.60 -7.33 9.15
N ALA A 209 -14.90 -8.35 9.67
CA ALA A 209 -14.83 -9.65 9.00
C ALA A 209 -16.15 -10.41 9.10
N THR A 210 -16.82 -10.30 10.26
CA THR A 210 -18.09 -10.97 10.58
C THR A 210 -19.06 -10.02 11.26
N HIS A 211 -20.34 -10.29 11.15
CA HIS A 211 -21.43 -9.61 11.86
C HIS A 211 -22.58 -10.58 12.14
N SER A 212 -23.62 -10.16 12.89
CA SER A 212 -24.77 -11.00 13.15
C SER A 212 -25.63 -11.21 11.89
N LEU A 213 -26.29 -12.37 11.80
CA LEU A 213 -27.21 -12.66 10.71
C LEU A 213 -28.38 -11.65 10.67
N GLN A 214 -28.81 -11.14 11.82
CA GLN A 214 -29.78 -10.03 11.90
C GLN A 214 -29.30 -8.79 11.13
N ALA A 215 -28.05 -8.38 11.35
CA ALA A 215 -27.50 -7.21 10.65
C ALA A 215 -27.40 -7.41 9.12
N GLU A 216 -27.19 -8.66 8.66
CA GLU A 216 -27.23 -9.00 7.25
C GLU A 216 -28.67 -8.84 6.68
N PHE A 217 -29.67 -9.38 7.39
CA PHE A 217 -31.07 -9.30 6.99
C PHE A 217 -31.62 -7.87 7.06
N ASP A 218 -31.23 -7.06 8.04
CA ASP A 218 -31.62 -5.65 8.13
C ASP A 218 -31.09 -4.85 6.93
N ARG A 219 -29.85 -5.09 6.54
CA ARG A 219 -29.26 -4.48 5.33
C ARG A 219 -29.95 -4.91 4.05
N LEU A 220 -30.29 -6.20 3.92
CA LEU A 220 -31.05 -6.69 2.79
C LEU A 220 -32.45 -6.06 2.73
N ARG A 221 -33.07 -5.81 3.88
CA ARG A 221 -34.35 -5.08 3.94
C ARG A 221 -34.21 -3.69 3.38
N ASP A 222 -33.23 -2.89 3.84
CA ASP A 222 -33.00 -1.54 3.33
C ASP A 222 -32.74 -1.53 1.82
N TYR A 223 -31.96 -2.49 1.33
CA TYR A 223 -31.70 -2.64 -0.11
C TYR A 223 -32.96 -3.00 -0.89
N LEU A 224 -33.74 -3.95 -0.41
CA LEU A 224 -34.96 -4.41 -1.09
C LEU A 224 -36.07 -3.37 -1.05
N GLU A 225 -36.22 -2.59 0.01
CA GLU A 225 -37.11 -1.42 0.06
C GLU A 225 -36.70 -0.37 -0.97
N LEU A 226 -35.41 -0.07 -1.08
CA LEU A 226 -34.89 0.83 -2.10
C LEU A 226 -35.20 0.34 -3.51
N MET A 227 -35.02 -0.97 -3.78
CA MET A 227 -35.38 -1.58 -5.06
C MET A 227 -36.90 -1.62 -5.28
N GLY A 228 -37.68 -1.81 -4.22
CA GLY A 228 -39.14 -1.73 -4.26
C GLY A 228 -39.66 -0.37 -4.68
N ILE A 229 -39.04 0.73 -4.23
CA ILE A 229 -39.34 2.08 -4.69
C ILE A 229 -39.05 2.22 -6.20
N ARG A 230 -37.93 1.66 -6.66
CA ARG A 230 -37.46 1.73 -8.05
C ARG A 230 -38.33 0.90 -9.01
N MET A 231 -38.62 -0.34 -8.64
CA MET A 231 -39.35 -1.29 -9.49
C MET A 231 -40.85 -1.20 -9.33
N GLY A 232 -41.32 -0.56 -8.25
CA GLY A 232 -42.75 -0.44 -7.97
C GLY A 232 -43.39 -1.81 -7.70
N PRO A 233 -44.63 -2.04 -8.21
CA PRO A 233 -45.36 -3.29 -7.98
C PRO A 233 -44.71 -4.52 -8.65
N ARG A 234 -43.67 -4.33 -9.45
CA ARG A 234 -42.93 -5.41 -10.10
C ARG A 234 -42.02 -6.18 -9.14
N LEU A 235 -41.72 -5.64 -7.94
CA LEU A 235 -40.91 -6.33 -6.94
C LEU A 235 -41.72 -6.61 -5.68
N ALA A 236 -41.86 -7.90 -5.35
CA ALA A 236 -42.31 -8.35 -4.04
C ALA A 236 -41.14 -9.08 -3.35
N PHE A 237 -41.01 -8.94 -2.03
CA PHE A 237 -39.99 -9.68 -1.30
C PHE A 237 -40.47 -10.20 0.07
N SER A 238 -39.80 -11.24 0.55
CA SER A 238 -39.95 -11.76 1.92
C SER A 238 -38.62 -12.10 2.52
N LEU A 239 -38.45 -11.77 3.82
CA LEU A 239 -37.27 -12.04 4.62
C LEU A 239 -37.66 -12.90 5.81
N GLU A 240 -37.16 -14.13 5.87
CA GLU A 240 -37.51 -15.14 6.86
C GLU A 240 -36.29 -15.49 7.72
N LEU A 241 -36.19 -14.87 8.90
CA LEU A 241 -35.13 -15.08 9.86
C LEU A 241 -35.70 -15.57 11.19
N PRO A 242 -35.46 -16.84 11.58
CA PRO A 242 -35.80 -17.33 12.89
C PRO A 242 -35.05 -16.58 14.00
N PRO A 243 -35.74 -16.22 15.11
CA PRO A 243 -35.10 -15.44 16.22
C PRO A 243 -33.87 -16.10 16.83
N ASP A 244 -33.84 -17.43 16.88
CA ASP A 244 -32.71 -18.20 17.39
C ASP A 244 -31.45 -18.15 16.56
N LEU A 245 -31.57 -17.77 15.26
CA LEU A 245 -30.45 -17.58 14.34
C LEU A 245 -30.01 -16.13 14.21
N ALA A 246 -30.76 -15.17 14.73
CA ALA A 246 -30.54 -13.74 14.54
C ALA A 246 -29.12 -13.26 14.93
N GLN A 247 -28.58 -13.80 16.02
CA GLN A 247 -27.26 -13.42 16.55
C GLN A 247 -26.13 -14.31 16.02
N HIS A 248 -26.43 -15.28 15.13
CA HIS A 248 -25.37 -16.13 14.58
C HIS A 248 -24.36 -15.33 13.76
N PRO A 249 -23.04 -15.47 13.98
CA PRO A 249 -22.02 -14.74 13.24
C PRO A 249 -21.89 -15.28 11.81
N VAL A 250 -21.98 -14.39 10.84
CA VAL A 250 -21.76 -14.70 9.42
C VAL A 250 -20.75 -13.73 8.80
N PRO A 251 -20.07 -14.13 7.71
CA PRO A 251 -19.22 -13.21 6.96
C PRO A 251 -20.01 -11.98 6.50
N ALA A 252 -19.45 -10.79 6.65
CA ALA A 252 -20.12 -9.56 6.24
C ALA A 252 -20.38 -9.54 4.72
N LEU A 253 -21.51 -9.01 4.26
CA LEU A 253 -21.89 -8.93 2.85
C LEU A 253 -21.94 -10.30 2.14
N LEU A 254 -22.46 -11.33 2.84
CA LEU A 254 -22.51 -12.70 2.31
C LEU A 254 -23.71 -12.88 1.35
N LEU A 255 -24.89 -12.41 1.75
CA LEU A 255 -26.15 -12.59 1.00
C LEU A 255 -26.40 -11.48 -0.02
N GLN A 256 -25.83 -10.29 0.21
CA GLN A 256 -26.07 -9.13 -0.64
C GLN A 256 -25.75 -9.39 -2.13
N PRO A 257 -24.58 -9.97 -2.53
CA PRO A 257 -24.30 -10.25 -3.94
C PRO A 257 -25.29 -11.22 -4.59
N LEU A 258 -25.90 -12.11 -3.80
CA LEU A 258 -26.88 -13.07 -4.28
C LEU A 258 -28.23 -12.38 -4.56
N VAL A 259 -28.64 -11.49 -3.65
CA VAL A 259 -29.86 -10.70 -3.80
C VAL A 259 -29.73 -9.71 -4.97
N GLU A 260 -28.59 -9.06 -5.11
CA GLU A 260 -28.27 -8.19 -6.25
C GLU A 260 -28.35 -8.96 -7.57
N ASN A 261 -27.76 -10.16 -7.66
CA ASN A 261 -27.84 -11.01 -8.84
C ASN A 261 -29.28 -11.42 -9.17
N SER A 262 -30.09 -11.80 -8.17
CA SER A 262 -31.48 -12.17 -8.35
C SER A 262 -32.33 -11.00 -8.90
N ILE A 263 -32.07 -9.78 -8.44
CA ILE A 263 -32.74 -8.59 -8.96
C ILE A 263 -32.25 -8.29 -10.37
N GLN A 264 -30.97 -8.12 -10.58
CA GLN A 264 -30.40 -7.65 -11.85
C GLN A 264 -30.61 -8.64 -13.00
N HIS A 265 -30.40 -9.93 -12.73
CA HIS A 265 -30.42 -10.96 -13.76
C HIS A 265 -31.71 -11.77 -13.78
N GLY A 266 -32.43 -11.84 -12.66
CA GLY A 266 -33.69 -12.59 -12.56
C GLY A 266 -34.92 -11.72 -12.80
N LEU A 267 -35.08 -10.65 -12.01
CA LEU A 267 -36.35 -9.90 -11.94
C LEU A 267 -36.43 -8.68 -12.86
N GLU A 268 -35.33 -7.91 -13.00
CA GLU A 268 -35.32 -6.73 -13.88
C GLU A 268 -35.65 -7.05 -15.36
N PRO A 269 -35.07 -8.13 -15.95
CA PRO A 269 -35.37 -8.50 -17.33
C PRO A 269 -36.82 -8.96 -17.53
N LYS A 270 -37.50 -9.44 -16.47
CA LYS A 270 -38.87 -9.93 -16.54
C LYS A 270 -39.85 -8.77 -16.44
N VAL A 271 -40.65 -8.54 -17.48
CA VAL A 271 -41.60 -7.40 -17.58
C VAL A 271 -42.60 -7.40 -16.45
N GLU A 272 -43.14 -8.57 -16.10
CA GLU A 272 -44.09 -8.76 -15.00
C GLU A 272 -43.46 -8.62 -13.63
N GLY A 273 -42.11 -8.62 -13.57
CA GLY A 273 -41.37 -8.66 -12.32
C GLY A 273 -41.46 -10.01 -11.61
N GLY A 274 -41.43 -10.02 -10.30
CA GLY A 274 -41.57 -11.25 -9.53
C GLY A 274 -41.30 -11.04 -8.03
N ARG A 275 -40.98 -12.15 -7.37
CA ARG A 275 -40.74 -12.21 -5.94
C ARG A 275 -39.34 -12.68 -5.67
N ILE A 276 -38.69 -12.12 -4.64
CA ILE A 276 -37.46 -12.63 -4.03
C ILE A 276 -37.77 -13.06 -2.60
N THR A 277 -37.28 -14.23 -2.21
CA THR A 277 -37.38 -14.77 -0.85
C THR A 277 -36.01 -15.04 -0.33
N VAL A 278 -35.69 -14.47 0.84
CA VAL A 278 -34.44 -14.75 1.55
C VAL A 278 -34.80 -15.44 2.87
N SER A 279 -34.32 -16.63 3.07
CA SER A 279 -34.62 -17.41 4.27
C SER A 279 -33.36 -17.96 4.94
N ALA A 280 -33.45 -18.12 6.25
CA ALA A 280 -32.46 -18.81 7.07
C ALA A 280 -33.11 -19.94 7.82
N ARG A 281 -32.47 -21.11 7.86
CA ARG A 281 -32.94 -22.25 8.66
C ARG A 281 -31.79 -23.08 9.21
N ARG A 282 -32.08 -23.82 10.25
CA ARG A 282 -31.16 -24.81 10.81
C ARG A 282 -31.47 -26.18 10.23
N GLU A 283 -30.46 -26.87 9.71
CA GLU A 283 -30.63 -28.21 9.13
C GLU A 283 -29.41 -29.07 9.49
N GLY A 284 -29.60 -30.14 10.23
CA GLY A 284 -28.55 -31.12 10.55
C GLY A 284 -27.28 -30.52 11.19
N GLY A 285 -27.40 -29.49 12.03
CA GLY A 285 -26.28 -28.82 12.69
C GLY A 285 -25.57 -27.78 11.77
N GLN A 286 -26.15 -27.47 10.62
CA GLN A 286 -25.71 -26.43 9.71
C GLN A 286 -26.71 -25.26 9.65
N LEU A 287 -26.21 -24.07 9.40
CA LEU A 287 -26.98 -22.93 8.97
C LEU A 287 -27.17 -23.00 7.46
N VAL A 288 -28.40 -23.03 7.01
CA VAL A 288 -28.74 -22.96 5.59
C VAL A 288 -29.35 -21.60 5.30
N LEU A 289 -28.73 -20.85 4.41
CA LEU A 289 -29.19 -19.56 3.91
C LEU A 289 -29.63 -19.75 2.46
N GLU A 290 -30.81 -19.27 2.10
CA GLU A 290 -31.37 -19.46 0.77
C GLU A 290 -31.87 -18.14 0.22
N VAL A 291 -31.53 -17.86 -1.03
CA VAL A 291 -32.04 -16.74 -1.83
C VAL A 291 -32.71 -17.34 -3.06
N ALA A 292 -34.03 -17.20 -3.14
CA ALA A 292 -34.82 -17.70 -4.26
C ALA A 292 -35.58 -16.56 -4.94
N ASP A 293 -35.61 -16.57 -6.26
CA ASP A 293 -36.35 -15.62 -7.06
C ASP A 293 -37.32 -16.34 -8.05
N THR A 294 -38.32 -15.59 -8.52
CA THR A 294 -39.25 -16.06 -9.54
C THR A 294 -39.01 -15.36 -10.89
N GLY A 295 -37.75 -15.01 -11.15
CA GLY A 295 -37.34 -14.31 -12.35
C GLY A 295 -37.30 -15.16 -13.61
N VAL A 296 -36.46 -14.78 -14.57
CA VAL A 296 -36.30 -15.49 -15.83
C VAL A 296 -35.55 -16.82 -15.69
N GLY A 297 -34.95 -17.07 -14.53
CA GLY A 297 -34.16 -18.27 -14.27
C GLY A 297 -32.81 -18.32 -14.97
N PRO A 298 -32.00 -19.36 -14.69
CA PRO A 298 -30.68 -19.53 -15.29
C PRO A 298 -30.80 -19.90 -16.77
N SER A 299 -30.22 -19.10 -17.68
CA SER A 299 -30.15 -19.38 -19.12
C SER A 299 -28.73 -19.30 -19.62
N GLY A 300 -28.30 -20.28 -20.44
CA GLY A 300 -26.97 -20.26 -21.07
C GLY A 300 -25.79 -20.24 -20.11
N ALA A 301 -24.90 -19.25 -20.23
CA ALA A 301 -23.69 -19.11 -19.42
C ALA A 301 -23.97 -18.89 -17.92
N THR A 302 -25.14 -18.34 -17.55
CA THR A 302 -25.55 -18.14 -16.17
C THR A 302 -25.99 -19.43 -15.47
N ALA A 303 -26.34 -20.47 -16.22
CA ALA A 303 -26.71 -21.77 -15.68
C ALA A 303 -25.61 -22.46 -14.86
N THR A 304 -24.35 -22.05 -15.04
CA THR A 304 -23.19 -22.62 -14.31
C THR A 304 -22.87 -21.90 -13.00
N GLY A 305 -23.61 -20.86 -12.61
CA GLY A 305 -23.32 -20.08 -11.39
C GLY A 305 -21.94 -19.43 -11.39
N LYS A 306 -21.40 -19.07 -12.56
CA LYS A 306 -20.09 -18.43 -12.74
C LYS A 306 -20.15 -16.90 -12.78
N GLY A 307 -21.24 -16.27 -12.36
CA GLY A 307 -21.32 -14.81 -12.22
C GLY A 307 -20.32 -14.27 -11.20
N PHE A 308 -19.88 -13.03 -11.38
CA PHE A 308 -18.86 -12.39 -10.52
C PHE A 308 -19.20 -12.46 -9.03
N GLY A 309 -20.46 -12.19 -8.65
CA GLY A 309 -20.91 -12.25 -7.26
C GLY A 309 -20.85 -13.64 -6.64
N MET A 310 -21.21 -14.69 -7.39
CA MET A 310 -21.15 -16.09 -6.93
C MET A 310 -19.71 -16.57 -6.72
N THR A 311 -18.80 -16.18 -7.60
CA THR A 311 -17.38 -16.52 -7.46
C THR A 311 -16.80 -15.89 -6.20
N GLN A 312 -17.12 -14.63 -5.94
CA GLN A 312 -16.68 -13.91 -4.75
C GLN A 312 -17.19 -14.56 -3.45
N VAL A 313 -18.46 -14.96 -3.41
CA VAL A 313 -19.04 -15.67 -2.26
C VAL A 313 -18.35 -17.00 -2.03
N ARG A 314 -18.13 -17.81 -3.08
CA ARG A 314 -17.41 -19.09 -2.99
C ARG A 314 -15.99 -18.95 -2.47
N GLU A 315 -15.21 -18.04 -3.04
CA GLU A 315 -13.83 -17.78 -2.61
C GLU A 315 -13.76 -17.34 -1.15
N ARG A 316 -14.68 -16.47 -0.74
CA ARG A 316 -14.75 -15.99 0.63
C ARG A 316 -15.09 -17.09 1.62
N LEU A 317 -16.08 -17.93 1.30
CA LEU A 317 -16.45 -19.08 2.13
C LEU A 317 -15.33 -20.12 2.20
N ALA A 318 -14.67 -20.41 1.08
CA ALA A 318 -13.52 -21.30 1.05
C ALA A 318 -12.37 -20.80 1.94
N THR A 319 -12.13 -19.48 1.97
CA THR A 319 -11.10 -18.87 2.81
C THR A 319 -11.44 -18.96 4.30
N LEU A 320 -12.71 -18.79 4.70
CA LEU A 320 -13.11 -18.73 6.11
C LEU A 320 -13.49 -20.10 6.70
N HIS A 321 -14.09 -21.00 5.92
CA HIS A 321 -14.65 -22.25 6.37
C HIS A 321 -14.09 -23.49 5.63
N GLY A 322 -13.22 -23.29 4.63
CA GLY A 322 -12.65 -24.40 3.84
C GLY A 322 -13.75 -25.26 3.20
N SER A 323 -13.63 -26.56 3.33
CA SER A 323 -14.60 -27.55 2.82
C SER A 323 -15.88 -27.69 3.67
N ALA A 324 -15.96 -27.03 4.83
CA ALA A 324 -17.13 -27.11 5.71
C ALA A 324 -18.31 -26.23 5.24
N ALA A 325 -18.09 -25.33 4.28
CA ALA A 325 -19.12 -24.52 3.64
C ALA A 325 -19.35 -24.93 2.20
N SER A 326 -20.59 -24.85 1.74
CA SER A 326 -20.95 -25.06 0.32
C SER A 326 -21.87 -23.97 -0.21
N VAL A 327 -21.81 -23.74 -1.53
CA VAL A 327 -22.69 -22.85 -2.27
C VAL A 327 -23.25 -23.59 -3.49
N ASP A 328 -24.53 -23.80 -3.48
CA ASP A 328 -25.26 -24.48 -4.55
C ASP A 328 -26.16 -23.48 -5.27
N PHE A 329 -26.22 -23.58 -6.61
CA PHE A 329 -27.06 -22.75 -7.46
C PHE A 329 -27.88 -23.65 -8.37
N CYS A 330 -29.20 -23.47 -8.41
CA CYS A 330 -30.12 -24.27 -9.21
C CYS A 330 -31.27 -23.44 -9.73
N ALA A 331 -31.98 -24.01 -10.68
CA ALA A 331 -33.30 -23.48 -11.09
C ALA A 331 -34.31 -23.71 -9.95
N ALA A 332 -35.14 -22.70 -9.65
CA ALA A 332 -36.19 -22.85 -8.65
C ALA A 332 -37.37 -23.64 -9.23
N SER A 333 -38.06 -24.43 -8.39
CA SER A 333 -39.18 -25.29 -8.80
C SER A 333 -40.37 -24.54 -9.36
N GLN A 334 -40.52 -23.27 -8.97
CA GLN A 334 -41.64 -22.40 -9.43
C GLN A 334 -41.21 -21.39 -10.52
N GLY A 335 -40.08 -21.63 -11.20
CA GLY A 335 -39.44 -20.70 -12.12
C GLY A 335 -38.48 -19.78 -11.38
N GLY A 336 -37.47 -19.20 -12.11
CA GLY A 336 -36.44 -18.38 -11.53
C GLY A 336 -35.23 -19.18 -11.06
N ALA A 337 -34.45 -18.64 -10.11
CA ALA A 337 -33.21 -19.22 -9.58
C ALA A 337 -33.27 -19.36 -8.06
N CYS A 338 -32.49 -20.30 -7.56
CA CYS A 338 -32.29 -20.51 -6.13
C CYS A 338 -30.80 -20.69 -5.83
N THR A 339 -30.28 -19.91 -4.88
CA THR A 339 -28.94 -20.07 -4.34
C THR A 339 -29.02 -20.49 -2.87
N SER A 340 -28.39 -21.59 -2.53
CA SER A 340 -28.32 -22.11 -1.17
C SER A 340 -26.88 -22.10 -0.67
N ILE A 341 -26.65 -21.50 0.51
CA ILE A 341 -25.36 -21.52 1.23
C ILE A 341 -25.54 -22.40 2.48
N ARG A 342 -24.63 -23.32 2.69
CA ARG A 342 -24.53 -24.10 3.91
C ARG A 342 -23.27 -23.76 4.68
N LEU A 343 -23.42 -23.43 5.96
CA LEU A 343 -22.36 -23.08 6.89
C LEU A 343 -22.42 -23.93 8.14
N PRO A 344 -21.28 -24.31 8.77
CA PRO A 344 -21.32 -24.96 10.07
C PRO A 344 -21.88 -23.98 11.11
N LEU A 345 -22.85 -24.44 11.91
CA LEU A 345 -23.27 -23.71 13.10
C LEU A 345 -22.12 -23.75 14.11
N GLN A 346 -21.49 -22.60 14.32
CA GLN A 346 -20.55 -22.46 15.42
C GLN A 346 -21.35 -22.50 16.73
N ALA A 347 -20.90 -23.37 17.66
CA ALA A 347 -21.52 -23.54 18.96
C ALA A 347 -21.36 -22.29 19.84
#